data_ab3deb850ea2a26e01d529151a27760a
#
_entry.id   ab3deb850ea2a26e01d529151a27760a
#
_cell.length_a   1.000
_cell.length_b   1.000
_cell.length_c   1.000
_cell.angle_alpha   90.00
_cell.angle_beta   90.00
_cell.angle_gamma   90.00
#
_symmetry.space_group_name_H-M   'P 1'
#
loop_
_entity.id
_entity.type
_entity.pdbx_description
1 polymer ?
#
loop_
_entity_poly.entity_id
_entity_poly.type
_entity_poly.pdbx_seq_one_letter_code
_entity_poly.pdbx_strand_id
1 'polypeptide(L)'
;MMEIFSLTGKIILVTGASSGIGRAVAQQCAAAGATCILTARNQDRLQQTLASLEGDGHSVIVADLSTVEGVQELVSALPKVNGIVCCAGVVETQMLKFTDDSDLQKLFNTNAFSAIRLIREAVQQKRLQKESSIVMISSISGVRCGYLGGSLYGATKGALEGFTKATALELAPQKIRVNTITPGMIETPLLDGSAIDAEQLEADKMRYPLKRYGKAEEVGYTAVYMLSDATKWMTGTSLLMDGGYTLN
;
A
#
# COMPACT_ATOMS: atom_id res chain seq x y z
N MET A 1 21.09 12.39 -1.32
CA MET A 1 19.92 12.15 -2.23
C MET A 1 19.65 13.42 -3.00
N MET A 2 19.27 13.32 -4.30
CA MET A 2 18.87 14.52 -5.04
C MET A 2 17.65 15.15 -4.36
N GLU A 3 17.65 16.47 -4.16
CA GLU A 3 16.61 17.20 -3.40
C GLU A 3 15.18 16.92 -3.89
N ILE A 4 15.00 16.73 -5.21
CA ILE A 4 13.71 16.46 -5.84
C ILE A 4 13.04 15.15 -5.37
N PHE A 5 13.82 14.19 -4.86
CA PHE A 5 13.32 12.92 -4.29
C PHE A 5 13.20 12.96 -2.76
N SER A 6 13.62 14.07 -2.13
CA SER A 6 13.54 14.24 -0.67
C SER A 6 12.09 14.32 -0.21
N LEU A 7 11.82 13.75 0.96
CA LEU A 7 10.58 13.88 1.70
C LEU A 7 10.73 14.74 2.96
N THR A 8 11.85 15.46 3.08
CA THR A 8 12.14 16.35 4.23
C THR A 8 11.00 17.34 4.44
N GLY A 9 10.52 17.43 5.68
CA GLY A 9 9.40 18.29 6.08
C GLY A 9 8.01 17.75 5.70
N LYS A 10 7.91 16.56 5.09
CA LYS A 10 6.64 15.92 4.77
C LYS A 10 6.23 14.95 5.88
N ILE A 11 4.95 14.96 6.23
CA ILE A 11 4.32 13.99 7.14
C ILE A 11 3.61 12.95 6.29
N ILE A 12 3.97 11.67 6.45
CA ILE A 12 3.46 10.56 5.66
C ILE A 12 2.79 9.54 6.57
N LEU A 13 1.51 9.26 6.30
CA LEU A 13 0.79 8.14 6.91
C LEU A 13 1.07 6.86 6.12
N VAL A 14 1.50 5.80 6.82
CA VAL A 14 1.68 4.47 6.21
C VAL A 14 0.78 3.46 6.91
N THR A 15 -0.16 2.85 6.18
CA THR A 15 -1.01 1.79 6.71
C THR A 15 -0.39 0.41 6.51
N GLY A 16 -0.75 -0.57 7.35
CA GLY A 16 -0.15 -1.90 7.31
C GLY A 16 1.35 -1.88 7.64
N ALA A 17 1.82 -0.85 8.37
CA ALA A 17 3.22 -0.60 8.64
C ALA A 17 3.89 -1.59 9.61
N SER A 18 3.15 -2.57 10.14
CA SER A 18 3.67 -3.56 11.10
C SER A 18 4.55 -4.64 10.47
N SER A 19 4.55 -4.82 9.14
CA SER A 19 5.32 -5.85 8.44
C SER A 19 5.42 -5.62 6.93
N GLY A 20 6.22 -6.42 6.24
CA GLY A 20 6.26 -6.53 4.78
C GLY A 20 6.42 -5.19 4.06
N ILE A 21 5.62 -4.98 3.02
CA ILE A 21 5.67 -3.76 2.18
C ILE A 21 5.46 -2.50 3.02
N GLY A 22 4.47 -2.49 3.95
CA GLY A 22 4.19 -1.31 4.76
C GLY A 22 5.35 -0.90 5.66
N ARG A 23 6.05 -1.87 6.28
CA ARG A 23 7.27 -1.61 7.06
C ARG A 23 8.38 -1.03 6.17
N ALA A 24 8.64 -1.66 5.03
CA ALA A 24 9.66 -1.18 4.11
C ALA A 24 9.37 0.22 3.58
N VAL A 25 8.12 0.51 3.20
CA VAL A 25 7.67 1.86 2.81
C VAL A 25 7.96 2.87 3.91
N ALA A 26 7.61 2.56 5.17
CA ALA A 26 7.87 3.46 6.30
C ALA A 26 9.36 3.74 6.49
N GLN A 27 10.20 2.69 6.41
CA GLN A 27 11.65 2.81 6.51
C GLN A 27 12.24 3.68 5.38
N GLN A 28 11.81 3.45 4.13
CA GLN A 28 12.33 4.23 3.01
C GLN A 28 11.82 5.69 3.03
N CYS A 29 10.59 5.93 3.48
CA CYS A 29 10.08 7.29 3.67
C CYS A 29 10.87 8.04 4.76
N ALA A 30 11.17 7.39 5.89
CA ALA A 30 11.98 7.96 6.97
C ALA A 30 13.41 8.26 6.49
N ALA A 31 14.07 7.31 5.81
CA ALA A 31 15.40 7.49 5.22
C ALA A 31 15.43 8.61 4.16
N ALA A 32 14.29 8.90 3.51
CA ALA A 32 14.13 10.04 2.60
C ALA A 32 13.82 11.38 3.33
N GLY A 33 13.78 11.39 4.68
CA GLY A 33 13.58 12.58 5.50
C GLY A 33 12.13 12.87 5.90
N ALA A 34 11.19 11.95 5.67
CA ALA A 34 9.80 12.14 6.10
C ALA A 34 9.61 11.88 7.59
N THR A 35 8.68 12.59 8.20
CA THR A 35 8.09 12.18 9.48
C THR A 35 6.97 11.20 9.19
N CYS A 36 7.08 9.96 9.72
CA CYS A 36 6.13 8.89 9.46
C CYS A 36 5.13 8.71 10.60
N ILE A 37 3.86 8.55 10.25
CA ILE A 37 2.80 8.06 11.13
C ILE A 37 2.47 6.64 10.71
N LEU A 38 2.68 5.67 11.60
CA LEU A 38 2.50 4.24 11.33
C LEU A 38 1.17 3.76 11.88
N THR A 39 0.41 3.01 11.08
CA THR A 39 -0.82 2.39 11.58
C THR A 39 -0.97 0.93 11.16
N ALA A 40 -1.41 0.10 12.08
CA ALA A 40 -1.84 -1.28 11.93
C ALA A 40 -2.52 -1.75 13.23
N ARG A 41 -2.98 -3.01 13.28
CA ARG A 41 -3.64 -3.58 14.46
C ARG A 41 -2.68 -4.03 15.58
N ASN A 42 -1.46 -4.44 15.21
CA ASN A 42 -0.51 -5.02 16.16
C ASN A 42 0.46 -3.94 16.66
N GLN A 43 0.29 -3.53 17.90
CA GLN A 43 1.07 -2.48 18.56
C GLN A 43 2.56 -2.86 18.65
N ASP A 44 2.89 -4.07 19.08
CA ASP A 44 4.29 -4.47 19.31
C ASP A 44 5.10 -4.45 18.01
N ARG A 45 4.51 -4.98 16.91
CA ARG A 45 5.14 -4.94 15.59
C ARG A 45 5.25 -3.51 15.05
N LEU A 46 4.30 -2.62 15.35
CA LEU A 46 4.40 -1.20 15.00
C LEU A 46 5.55 -0.54 15.75
N GLN A 47 5.72 -0.84 17.04
CA GLN A 47 6.85 -0.32 17.85
C GLN A 47 8.19 -0.83 17.31
N GLN A 48 8.28 -2.10 16.89
CA GLN A 48 9.48 -2.62 16.23
C GLN A 48 9.79 -1.86 14.93
N THR A 49 8.77 -1.55 14.13
CA THR A 49 8.95 -0.75 12.91
C THR A 49 9.38 0.66 13.28
N LEU A 50 8.71 1.31 14.24
CA LEU A 50 9.05 2.64 14.72
C LEU A 50 10.52 2.74 15.15
N ALA A 51 10.99 1.77 15.94
CA ALA A 51 12.38 1.71 16.40
C ALA A 51 13.42 1.52 15.28
N SER A 52 12.99 1.08 14.09
CA SER A 52 13.85 0.88 12.92
C SER A 52 13.88 2.07 11.96
N LEU A 53 13.13 3.15 12.25
CA LEU A 53 13.09 4.32 11.38
C LEU A 53 14.27 5.26 11.66
N GLU A 54 14.80 5.86 10.59
CA GLU A 54 15.80 6.92 10.67
C GLU A 54 15.14 8.28 10.91
N GLY A 55 15.75 9.12 11.74
CA GLY A 55 15.25 10.46 12.08
C GLY A 55 14.31 10.46 13.28
N ASP A 56 13.62 11.58 13.47
CA ASP A 56 12.82 11.86 14.67
C ASP A 56 11.36 12.24 14.32
N GLY A 57 10.52 12.29 15.37
CA GLY A 57 9.14 12.77 15.24
C GLY A 57 8.15 11.74 14.70
N HIS A 58 8.58 10.51 14.43
CA HIS A 58 7.70 9.43 14.02
C HIS A 58 6.74 9.01 15.12
N SER A 59 5.57 8.52 14.76
CA SER A 59 4.55 8.11 15.72
C SER A 59 3.76 6.90 15.26
N VAL A 60 3.04 6.28 16.20
CA VAL A 60 2.17 5.12 15.97
C VAL A 60 0.75 5.48 16.37
N ILE A 61 -0.22 5.11 15.54
CA ILE A 61 -1.65 5.11 15.87
C ILE A 61 -2.16 3.70 15.58
N VAL A 62 -2.52 2.96 16.63
CA VAL A 62 -3.07 1.60 16.48
C VAL A 62 -4.53 1.72 16.05
N ALA A 63 -4.89 1.08 14.93
CA ALA A 63 -6.26 1.09 14.43
C ALA A 63 -6.56 -0.18 13.61
N ASP A 64 -7.82 -0.64 13.68
CA ASP A 64 -8.35 -1.66 12.77
C ASP A 64 -9.07 -1.00 11.61
N LEU A 65 -8.41 -0.91 10.47
CA LEU A 65 -8.95 -0.28 9.27
C LEU A 65 -10.01 -1.14 8.54
N SER A 66 -10.24 -2.38 8.96
CA SER A 66 -11.33 -3.20 8.42
C SER A 66 -12.71 -2.73 8.91
N THR A 67 -12.76 -1.92 9.98
CA THR A 67 -13.98 -1.34 10.57
C THR A 67 -14.14 0.13 10.20
N VAL A 68 -15.37 0.63 10.26
CA VAL A 68 -15.66 2.05 10.05
C VAL A 68 -15.12 2.90 11.19
N GLU A 69 -15.32 2.42 12.41
CA GLU A 69 -14.92 3.08 13.66
C GLU A 69 -13.40 3.27 13.72
N GLY A 70 -12.63 2.20 13.43
CA GLY A 70 -11.17 2.27 13.44
C GLY A 70 -10.60 3.24 12.41
N VAL A 71 -11.25 3.37 11.23
CA VAL A 71 -10.87 4.39 10.24
C VAL A 71 -11.18 5.80 10.77
N GLN A 72 -12.34 6.01 11.37
CA GLN A 72 -12.75 7.32 11.91
C GLN A 72 -11.84 7.76 13.07
N GLU A 73 -11.52 6.85 13.99
CA GLU A 73 -10.59 7.08 15.10
C GLU A 73 -9.21 7.48 14.58
N LEU A 74 -8.66 6.70 13.62
CA LEU A 74 -7.38 7.03 13.00
C LEU A 74 -7.40 8.44 12.41
N VAL A 75 -8.36 8.75 11.54
CA VAL A 75 -8.39 10.03 10.82
C VAL A 75 -8.61 11.21 11.77
N SER A 76 -9.41 11.03 12.82
CA SER A 76 -9.62 12.07 13.83
C SER A 76 -8.35 12.42 14.60
N ALA A 77 -7.48 11.44 14.83
CA ALA A 77 -6.19 11.61 15.49
C ALA A 77 -5.07 12.15 14.59
N LEU A 78 -5.26 12.13 13.23
CA LEU A 78 -4.23 12.58 12.31
C LEU A 78 -4.05 14.11 12.33
N PRO A 79 -2.82 14.62 12.27
CA PRO A 79 -2.56 15.97 11.81
C PRO A 79 -2.86 16.08 10.30
N LYS A 80 -2.64 17.24 9.72
CA LYS A 80 -2.61 17.34 8.24
C LYS A 80 -1.36 16.65 7.71
N VAL A 81 -1.55 15.73 6.74
CA VAL A 81 -0.47 14.94 6.14
C VAL A 81 -0.17 15.35 4.70
N ASN A 82 1.08 15.19 4.29
CA ASN A 82 1.55 15.44 2.92
C ASN A 82 1.44 14.19 2.03
N GLY A 83 1.20 13.02 2.63
CA GLY A 83 1.01 11.80 1.88
C GLY A 83 0.38 10.68 2.69
N ILE A 84 -0.27 9.76 1.99
CA ILE A 84 -0.82 8.53 2.54
C ILE A 84 -0.38 7.37 1.65
N VAL A 85 0.20 6.33 2.26
CA VAL A 85 0.47 5.06 1.56
C VAL A 85 -0.41 3.97 2.14
N CYS A 86 -1.33 3.46 1.32
CA CYS A 86 -2.27 2.41 1.70
C CYS A 86 -1.64 1.03 1.40
N CYS A 87 -0.93 0.46 2.38
CA CYS A 87 -0.30 -0.86 2.29
C CYS A 87 -1.09 -1.97 3.02
N ALA A 88 -2.10 -1.61 3.82
CA ALA A 88 -2.90 -2.61 4.53
C ALA A 88 -3.60 -3.55 3.55
N GLY A 89 -3.44 -4.85 3.76
CA GLY A 89 -4.05 -5.87 2.93
C GLY A 89 -3.63 -7.27 3.35
N VAL A 90 -4.41 -8.25 2.94
CA VAL A 90 -4.17 -9.68 3.13
C VAL A 90 -4.36 -10.40 1.81
N VAL A 91 -3.70 -11.54 1.65
CA VAL A 91 -3.92 -12.46 0.53
C VAL A 91 -4.63 -13.69 1.07
N GLU A 92 -5.75 -14.03 0.47
CA GLU A 92 -6.45 -15.29 0.70
C GLU A 92 -6.66 -15.97 -0.66
N THR A 93 -6.30 -17.25 -0.72
CA THR A 93 -6.44 -18.07 -1.91
C THR A 93 -7.49 -19.13 -1.68
N GLN A 94 -8.62 -19.04 -2.37
CA GLN A 94 -9.73 -19.96 -2.26
C GLN A 94 -10.47 -20.08 -3.58
N MET A 95 -10.76 -21.31 -4.00
CA MET A 95 -11.55 -21.51 -5.23
C MET A 95 -12.95 -20.93 -5.06
N LEU A 96 -13.45 -20.21 -6.07
CA LEU A 96 -14.72 -19.48 -6.02
C LEU A 96 -15.90 -20.31 -5.51
N LYS A 97 -15.96 -21.59 -5.87
CA LYS A 97 -17.05 -22.49 -5.43
C LYS A 97 -17.06 -22.79 -3.93
N PHE A 98 -16.00 -22.45 -3.21
CA PHE A 98 -15.89 -22.66 -1.76
C PHE A 98 -15.93 -21.34 -0.96
N THR A 99 -16.04 -20.20 -1.63
CA THR A 99 -16.15 -18.90 -0.97
C THR A 99 -17.59 -18.63 -0.57
N ASP A 100 -17.76 -17.88 0.51
CA ASP A 100 -19.05 -17.40 0.97
C ASP A 100 -19.07 -15.86 1.13
N ASP A 101 -20.22 -15.31 1.54
CA ASP A 101 -20.35 -13.86 1.72
C ASP A 101 -19.46 -13.31 2.84
N SER A 102 -19.11 -14.11 3.84
CA SER A 102 -18.21 -13.68 4.93
C SER A 102 -16.76 -13.53 4.44
N ASP A 103 -16.29 -14.43 3.56
CA ASP A 103 -14.99 -14.34 2.92
C ASP A 103 -14.90 -13.07 2.06
N LEU A 104 -15.93 -12.84 1.25
CA LEU A 104 -16.04 -11.66 0.40
C LEU A 104 -16.02 -10.38 1.25
N GLN A 105 -16.84 -10.30 2.29
CA GLN A 105 -16.93 -9.14 3.16
C GLN A 105 -15.58 -8.86 3.88
N LYS A 106 -14.95 -9.90 4.45
CA LYS A 106 -13.67 -9.82 5.15
C LYS A 106 -12.57 -9.28 4.23
N LEU A 107 -12.45 -9.85 3.03
CA LEU A 107 -11.40 -9.49 2.10
C LEU A 107 -11.59 -8.08 1.54
N PHE A 108 -12.82 -7.72 1.17
CA PHE A 108 -13.14 -6.35 0.72
C PHE A 108 -12.97 -5.32 1.82
N ASN A 109 -13.41 -5.58 3.06
CA ASN A 109 -13.22 -4.67 4.18
C ASN A 109 -11.73 -4.36 4.41
N THR A 110 -10.87 -5.40 4.34
CA THR A 110 -9.44 -5.23 4.61
C THR A 110 -8.70 -4.61 3.42
N ASN A 111 -8.91 -5.09 2.20
CA ASN A 111 -8.06 -4.74 1.05
C ASN A 111 -8.55 -3.52 0.26
N ALA A 112 -9.86 -3.28 0.20
CA ALA A 112 -10.43 -2.21 -0.61
C ALA A 112 -11.11 -1.13 0.25
N PHE A 113 -12.10 -1.52 1.05
CA PHE A 113 -12.89 -0.54 1.80
C PHE A 113 -12.07 0.20 2.85
N SER A 114 -11.07 -0.42 3.47
CA SER A 114 -10.13 0.25 4.37
C SER A 114 -9.48 1.48 3.73
N ALA A 115 -8.88 1.31 2.54
CA ALA A 115 -8.24 2.40 1.82
C ALA A 115 -9.26 3.45 1.33
N ILE A 116 -10.37 3.00 0.75
CA ILE A 116 -11.43 3.89 0.24
C ILE A 116 -12.02 4.74 1.38
N ARG A 117 -12.37 4.11 2.52
CA ARG A 117 -12.89 4.81 3.70
C ARG A 117 -11.86 5.80 4.27
N LEU A 118 -10.60 5.37 4.39
CA LEU A 118 -9.50 6.22 4.88
C LEU A 118 -9.35 7.50 4.04
N ILE A 119 -9.29 7.36 2.72
CA ILE A 119 -9.14 8.51 1.83
C ILE A 119 -10.37 9.40 1.89
N ARG A 120 -11.59 8.82 1.84
CA ARG A 120 -12.84 9.58 1.98
C ARG A 120 -12.86 10.40 3.27
N GLU A 121 -12.59 9.78 4.43
CA GLU A 121 -12.57 10.44 5.73
C GLU A 121 -11.48 11.52 5.80
N ALA A 122 -10.28 11.25 5.27
CA ALA A 122 -9.19 12.22 5.24
C ALA A 122 -9.54 13.46 4.41
N VAL A 123 -10.28 13.29 3.30
CA VAL A 123 -10.79 14.40 2.48
C VAL A 123 -11.87 15.18 3.23
N GLN A 124 -12.88 14.49 3.78
CA GLN A 124 -14.00 15.10 4.50
C GLN A 124 -13.54 15.88 5.73
N GLN A 125 -12.59 15.35 6.50
CA GLN A 125 -12.03 15.98 7.68
C GLN A 125 -10.84 16.93 7.37
N LYS A 126 -10.56 17.19 6.07
CA LYS A 126 -9.49 18.09 5.60
C LYS A 126 -8.12 17.77 6.20
N ARG A 127 -7.78 16.47 6.29
CA ARG A 127 -6.51 15.98 6.82
C ARG A 127 -5.40 15.93 5.77
N LEU A 128 -5.70 16.18 4.50
CA LEU A 128 -4.70 16.26 3.43
C LEU A 128 -4.21 17.70 3.25
N GLN A 129 -2.89 17.88 3.17
CA GLN A 129 -2.29 19.14 2.73
C GLN A 129 -2.57 19.34 1.24
N LYS A 130 -2.56 20.61 0.80
CA LYS A 130 -2.51 20.92 -0.63
C LYS A 130 -1.23 20.31 -1.24
N GLU A 131 -1.33 19.82 -2.46
CA GLU A 131 -0.22 19.18 -3.18
C GLU A 131 0.26 17.86 -2.57
N SER A 132 -0.54 17.23 -1.71
CA SER A 132 -0.21 15.91 -1.14
C SER A 132 -0.27 14.79 -2.19
N SER A 133 0.28 13.63 -1.83
CA SER A 133 0.29 12.45 -2.70
C SER A 133 -0.26 11.22 -1.97
N ILE A 134 -1.20 10.53 -2.61
CA ILE A 134 -1.80 9.29 -2.15
C ILE A 134 -1.28 8.15 -3.02
N VAL A 135 -0.75 7.11 -2.39
CA VAL A 135 -0.24 5.91 -3.07
C VAL A 135 -0.96 4.69 -2.53
N MET A 136 -1.57 3.90 -3.40
CA MET A 136 -2.22 2.65 -3.02
C MET A 136 -1.39 1.46 -3.50
N ILE A 137 -1.24 0.45 -2.66
CA ILE A 137 -0.59 -0.80 -3.07
C ILE A 137 -1.66 -1.73 -3.63
N SER A 138 -1.69 -1.82 -4.97
CA SER A 138 -2.52 -2.74 -5.73
C SER A 138 -1.81 -4.10 -5.93
N SER A 139 -2.00 -4.76 -7.05
CA SER A 139 -1.34 -6.02 -7.44
C SER A 139 -1.48 -6.22 -8.95
N ILE A 140 -0.58 -6.99 -9.57
CA ILE A 140 -0.82 -7.51 -10.92
C ILE A 140 -2.10 -8.35 -10.98
N SER A 141 -2.45 -9.03 -9.87
CA SER A 141 -3.66 -9.86 -9.77
C SER A 141 -4.91 -9.00 -9.79
N GLY A 142 -5.82 -9.32 -10.72
CA GLY A 142 -7.06 -8.58 -10.93
C GLY A 142 -6.92 -7.32 -11.80
N VAL A 143 -5.69 -6.91 -12.11
CA VAL A 143 -5.40 -5.74 -12.96
C VAL A 143 -4.76 -6.15 -14.29
N ARG A 144 -3.82 -7.08 -14.24
CA ARG A 144 -3.05 -7.56 -15.42
C ARG A 144 -3.22 -9.05 -15.69
N CYS A 145 -3.36 -9.86 -14.63
CA CYS A 145 -3.51 -11.31 -14.71
C CYS A 145 -4.42 -11.83 -13.62
N GLY A 146 -4.73 -13.13 -13.69
CA GLY A 146 -5.43 -13.87 -12.66
C GLY A 146 -4.65 -15.12 -12.27
N TYR A 147 -5.02 -15.73 -11.16
CA TYR A 147 -4.54 -17.05 -10.73
C TYR A 147 -5.67 -17.85 -10.09
N LEU A 148 -5.53 -19.15 -10.06
CA LEU A 148 -6.55 -20.04 -9.48
C LEU A 148 -6.71 -19.74 -7.97
N GLY A 149 -7.95 -19.52 -7.56
CA GLY A 149 -8.29 -19.16 -6.18
C GLY A 149 -8.10 -17.67 -5.86
N GLY A 150 -7.65 -16.84 -6.81
CA GLY A 150 -7.41 -15.41 -6.60
C GLY A 150 -8.58 -14.49 -6.96
N SER A 151 -9.78 -15.02 -7.23
CA SER A 151 -10.92 -14.23 -7.73
C SER A 151 -11.32 -13.08 -6.81
N LEU A 152 -11.51 -13.34 -5.51
CA LEU A 152 -11.89 -12.30 -4.56
C LEU A 152 -10.73 -11.31 -4.31
N TYR A 153 -9.50 -11.81 -4.15
CA TYR A 153 -8.33 -10.94 -3.99
C TYR A 153 -8.15 -10.02 -5.19
N GLY A 154 -8.18 -10.57 -6.40
CA GLY A 154 -8.08 -9.78 -7.63
C GLY A 154 -9.18 -8.72 -7.74
N ALA A 155 -10.42 -9.06 -7.36
CA ALA A 155 -11.52 -8.10 -7.34
C ALA A 155 -11.24 -6.92 -6.41
N THR A 156 -10.68 -7.16 -5.20
CA THR A 156 -10.33 -6.07 -4.26
C THR A 156 -9.25 -5.16 -4.83
N LYS A 157 -8.25 -5.72 -5.53
CA LYS A 157 -7.15 -4.95 -6.12
C LYS A 157 -7.59 -4.17 -7.36
N GLY A 158 -8.48 -4.76 -8.19
CA GLY A 158 -9.15 -4.05 -9.28
C GLY A 158 -10.00 -2.87 -8.81
N ALA A 159 -10.68 -3.00 -7.66
CA ALA A 159 -11.44 -1.90 -7.06
C ALA A 159 -10.55 -0.69 -6.71
N LEU A 160 -9.34 -0.90 -6.19
CA LEU A 160 -8.38 0.17 -5.91
C LEU A 160 -7.95 0.91 -7.18
N GLU A 161 -7.75 0.21 -8.29
CA GLU A 161 -7.39 0.82 -9.59
C GLU A 161 -8.51 1.73 -10.12
N GLY A 162 -9.75 1.24 -10.07
CA GLY A 162 -10.92 2.05 -10.47
C GLY A 162 -11.08 3.29 -9.58
N PHE A 163 -10.99 3.10 -8.27
CA PHE A 163 -11.06 4.18 -7.29
C PHE A 163 -9.96 5.23 -7.50
N THR A 164 -8.72 4.81 -7.75
CA THR A 164 -7.59 5.70 -8.00
C THR A 164 -7.85 6.67 -9.14
N LYS A 165 -8.38 6.18 -10.27
CA LYS A 165 -8.61 7.01 -11.47
C LYS A 165 -9.65 8.10 -11.22
N ALA A 166 -10.78 7.76 -10.60
CA ALA A 166 -11.83 8.73 -10.30
C ALA A 166 -11.37 9.75 -9.25
N THR A 167 -10.77 9.25 -8.14
CA THR A 167 -10.29 10.11 -7.05
C THR A 167 -9.18 11.07 -7.49
N ALA A 168 -8.33 10.65 -8.42
CA ALA A 168 -7.31 11.52 -9.01
C ALA A 168 -7.93 12.74 -9.70
N LEU A 169 -9.04 12.58 -10.41
CA LEU A 169 -9.77 13.68 -11.05
C LEU A 169 -10.45 14.58 -10.01
N GLU A 170 -11.09 13.99 -9.00
CA GLU A 170 -11.81 14.73 -7.96
C GLU A 170 -10.88 15.60 -7.10
N LEU A 171 -9.65 15.12 -6.83
CA LEU A 171 -8.69 15.81 -5.99
C LEU A 171 -7.70 16.70 -6.75
N ALA A 172 -7.68 16.65 -8.09
CA ALA A 172 -6.81 17.46 -8.93
C ALA A 172 -6.93 18.99 -8.70
N PRO A 173 -8.11 19.59 -8.42
CA PRO A 173 -8.21 21.01 -8.12
C PRO A 173 -7.41 21.45 -6.88
N GLN A 174 -7.14 20.52 -5.95
CA GLN A 174 -6.31 20.73 -4.77
C GLN A 174 -4.84 20.36 -5.03
N LYS A 175 -4.50 19.98 -6.28
CA LYS A 175 -3.21 19.43 -6.69
C LYS A 175 -2.79 18.17 -5.92
N ILE A 176 -3.77 17.45 -5.36
CA ILE A 176 -3.53 16.17 -4.70
C ILE A 176 -3.44 15.10 -5.78
N ARG A 177 -2.36 14.33 -5.75
CA ARG A 177 -2.11 13.24 -6.68
C ARG A 177 -2.53 11.91 -6.06
N VAL A 178 -3.11 11.03 -6.87
CA VAL A 178 -3.54 9.69 -6.44
C VAL A 178 -3.06 8.67 -7.46
N ASN A 179 -2.24 7.73 -7.03
CA ASN A 179 -1.63 6.73 -7.91
C ASN A 179 -1.62 5.35 -7.24
N THR A 180 -1.40 4.30 -8.02
CA THR A 180 -1.16 2.95 -7.51
C THR A 180 0.24 2.46 -7.86
N ILE A 181 0.81 1.62 -6.99
CA ILE A 181 1.89 0.70 -7.31
C ILE A 181 1.26 -0.67 -7.50
N THR A 182 1.61 -1.36 -8.57
CA THR A 182 1.05 -2.66 -8.95
C THR A 182 2.15 -3.71 -8.98
N PRO A 183 2.50 -4.27 -7.79
CA PRO A 183 3.58 -5.25 -7.70
C PRO A 183 3.18 -6.61 -8.23
N GLY A 184 4.17 -7.36 -8.72
CA GLY A 184 4.13 -8.81 -8.78
C GLY A 184 4.34 -9.45 -7.41
N MET A 185 4.92 -10.65 -7.37
CA MET A 185 5.25 -11.31 -6.10
C MET A 185 6.40 -10.56 -5.40
N ILE A 186 6.20 -10.23 -4.13
CA ILE A 186 7.18 -9.54 -3.28
C ILE A 186 7.54 -10.43 -2.10
N GLU A 187 8.84 -10.59 -1.84
CA GLU A 187 9.35 -11.30 -0.67
C GLU A 187 8.93 -10.56 0.61
N THR A 188 8.05 -11.18 1.36
CA THR A 188 7.50 -10.65 2.62
C THR A 188 7.18 -11.80 3.56
N PRO A 189 7.06 -11.57 4.88
CA PRO A 189 6.64 -12.59 5.83
C PRO A 189 5.27 -13.24 5.52
N LEU A 190 4.52 -12.67 4.59
CA LEU A 190 3.26 -13.25 4.10
C LEU A 190 3.51 -14.55 3.31
N LEU A 191 4.66 -14.68 2.65
CA LEU A 191 5.07 -15.90 1.93
C LEU A 191 5.52 -17.00 2.89
N ASP A 192 6.14 -16.65 4.03
CA ASP A 192 6.64 -17.63 5.01
C ASP A 192 5.53 -18.47 5.64
N GLY A 193 4.28 -18.00 5.62
CA GLY A 193 3.09 -18.71 6.09
C GLY A 193 2.26 -19.36 4.99
N SER A 194 2.72 -19.31 3.73
CA SER A 194 2.01 -19.95 2.62
C SER A 194 2.19 -21.48 2.64
N ALA A 195 1.17 -22.21 2.17
CA ALA A 195 1.25 -23.68 2.02
C ALA A 195 2.09 -24.11 0.79
N ILE A 196 2.81 -23.18 0.17
CA ILE A 196 3.63 -23.42 -1.02
C ILE A 196 5.01 -23.86 -0.54
N ASP A 197 5.49 -25.01 -1.02
CA ASP A 197 6.82 -25.49 -0.66
C ASP A 197 7.94 -24.71 -1.36
N ALA A 198 9.17 -24.87 -0.85
CA ALA A 198 10.33 -24.11 -1.35
C ALA A 198 10.63 -24.41 -2.83
N GLU A 199 10.42 -25.63 -3.30
CA GLU A 199 10.66 -26.03 -4.70
C GLU A 199 9.66 -25.34 -5.63
N GLN A 200 8.38 -25.29 -5.23
CA GLN A 200 7.35 -24.57 -5.98
C GLN A 200 7.63 -23.06 -6.03
N LEU A 201 8.12 -22.46 -4.94
CA LEU A 201 8.50 -21.05 -4.91
C LEU A 201 9.67 -20.78 -5.87
N GLU A 202 10.69 -21.63 -5.87
CA GLU A 202 11.83 -21.49 -6.81
C GLU A 202 11.39 -21.69 -8.26
N ALA A 203 10.53 -22.66 -8.54
CA ALA A 203 9.97 -22.85 -9.88
C ALA A 203 9.13 -21.64 -10.33
N ASP A 204 8.36 -21.02 -9.44
CA ASP A 204 7.59 -19.82 -9.76
C ASP A 204 8.49 -18.61 -10.02
N LYS A 205 9.61 -18.43 -9.28
CA LYS A 205 10.61 -17.38 -9.58
C LYS A 205 11.15 -17.49 -11.00
N MET A 206 11.33 -18.70 -11.53
CA MET A 206 11.81 -18.91 -12.90
C MET A 206 10.84 -18.42 -13.98
N ARG A 207 9.57 -18.19 -13.65
CA ARG A 207 8.58 -17.60 -14.56
C ARG A 207 8.78 -16.09 -14.76
N TYR A 208 9.45 -15.43 -13.82
CA TYR A 208 9.79 -14.01 -13.91
C TYR A 208 10.99 -13.84 -14.86
N PRO A 209 10.94 -12.94 -15.86
CA PRO A 209 12.12 -12.61 -16.67
C PRO A 209 13.35 -12.27 -15.84
N LEU A 210 13.21 -11.55 -14.74
CA LEU A 210 14.30 -11.21 -13.82
C LEU A 210 14.69 -12.34 -12.85
N LYS A 211 14.07 -13.54 -12.94
CA LYS A 211 14.40 -14.76 -12.19
C LYS A 211 14.41 -14.61 -10.67
N ARG A 212 13.62 -13.69 -10.17
CA ARG A 212 13.43 -13.46 -8.72
C ARG A 212 12.10 -12.79 -8.44
N TYR A 213 11.68 -12.84 -7.22
CA TYR A 213 10.64 -11.95 -6.71
C TYR A 213 11.19 -10.55 -6.43
N GLY A 214 10.31 -9.55 -6.34
CA GLY A 214 10.68 -8.22 -5.88
C GLY A 214 10.92 -8.22 -4.37
N LYS A 215 11.71 -7.26 -3.90
CA LYS A 215 11.91 -7.01 -2.47
C LYS A 215 10.98 -5.92 -1.97
N ALA A 216 10.60 -5.98 -0.70
CA ALA A 216 9.73 -4.98 -0.09
C ALA A 216 10.34 -3.56 -0.15
N GLU A 217 11.68 -3.44 -0.05
CA GLU A 217 12.39 -2.18 -0.17
C GLU A 217 12.25 -1.55 -1.56
N GLU A 218 12.17 -2.34 -2.63
CA GLU A 218 11.99 -1.84 -4.00
C GLU A 218 10.61 -1.17 -4.16
N VAL A 219 9.59 -1.71 -3.48
CA VAL A 219 8.27 -1.04 -3.38
C VAL A 219 8.36 0.23 -2.55
N GLY A 220 9.16 0.22 -1.47
CA GLY A 220 9.45 1.38 -0.65
C GLY A 220 10.09 2.52 -1.44
N TYR A 221 11.12 2.25 -2.25
CA TYR A 221 11.76 3.24 -3.13
C TYR A 221 10.78 3.84 -4.12
N THR A 222 9.90 3.01 -4.67
CA THR A 222 8.88 3.46 -5.61
C THR A 222 7.83 4.33 -4.90
N ALA A 223 7.46 4.00 -3.67
CA ALA A 223 6.56 4.83 -2.87
C ALA A 223 7.19 6.21 -2.58
N VAL A 224 8.48 6.28 -2.21
CA VAL A 224 9.22 7.55 -2.05
C VAL A 224 9.19 8.37 -3.34
N TYR A 225 9.48 7.75 -4.50
CA TYR A 225 9.39 8.41 -5.79
C TYR A 225 8.00 9.01 -6.02
N MET A 226 6.93 8.26 -5.80
CA MET A 226 5.55 8.73 -6.01
C MET A 226 5.11 9.81 -5.01
N LEU A 227 5.67 9.83 -3.79
CA LEU A 227 5.41 10.85 -2.77
C LEU A 227 6.21 12.13 -2.98
N SER A 228 7.32 12.03 -3.70
CA SER A 228 8.26 13.12 -3.92
C SER A 228 7.77 14.15 -4.96
N ASP A 229 8.51 15.23 -5.06
CA ASP A 229 8.26 16.29 -6.02
C ASP A 229 8.64 15.90 -7.46
N ALA A 230 9.39 14.81 -7.63
CA ALA A 230 9.74 14.26 -8.94
C ALA A 230 8.51 13.82 -9.77
N THR A 231 7.38 13.57 -9.10
CA THR A 231 6.15 13.08 -9.75
C THR A 231 5.00 14.10 -9.76
N LYS A 232 5.29 15.40 -9.68
CA LYS A 232 4.23 16.45 -9.69
C LYS A 232 3.31 16.41 -10.91
N TRP A 233 3.73 15.78 -12.01
CA TRP A 233 2.93 15.59 -13.23
C TRP A 233 2.34 14.19 -13.39
N MET A 234 2.31 13.40 -12.29
CA MET A 234 1.83 12.02 -12.30
C MET A 234 0.63 11.85 -11.37
N THR A 235 -0.57 11.63 -11.93
CA THR A 235 -1.78 11.29 -11.17
C THR A 235 -2.68 10.35 -11.96
N GLY A 236 -3.45 9.50 -11.29
CA GLY A 236 -4.34 8.51 -11.91
C GLY A 236 -3.61 7.33 -12.57
N THR A 237 -2.30 7.17 -12.32
CA THR A 237 -1.48 6.13 -12.94
C THR A 237 -1.33 4.90 -12.06
N SER A 238 -1.09 3.77 -12.73
CA SER A 238 -0.72 2.49 -12.13
C SER A 238 0.70 2.14 -12.56
N LEU A 239 1.65 2.15 -11.62
CA LEU A 239 3.05 1.84 -11.88
C LEU A 239 3.29 0.35 -11.65
N LEU A 240 3.55 -0.37 -12.75
CA LEU A 240 3.81 -1.81 -12.75
C LEU A 240 5.21 -2.12 -12.26
N MET A 241 5.33 -3.07 -11.32
CA MET A 241 6.59 -3.57 -10.75
C MET A 241 6.53 -5.09 -10.61
N ASP A 242 6.71 -5.83 -11.68
CA ASP A 242 6.47 -7.28 -11.72
C ASP A 242 7.64 -8.12 -12.25
N GLY A 243 8.83 -7.53 -12.39
CA GLY A 243 9.99 -8.24 -12.93
C GLY A 243 9.77 -8.78 -14.35
N GLY A 244 8.81 -8.22 -15.10
CA GLY A 244 8.43 -8.60 -16.44
C GLY A 244 7.44 -9.77 -16.51
N TYR A 245 6.87 -10.21 -15.39
CA TYR A 245 5.97 -11.37 -15.32
C TYR A 245 4.79 -11.27 -16.30
N THR A 246 4.19 -10.10 -16.48
CA THR A 246 3.01 -9.90 -17.33
C THR A 246 3.35 -9.60 -18.79
N LEU A 247 4.62 -9.72 -19.21
CA LEU A 247 5.04 -9.58 -20.60
C LEU A 247 4.99 -10.90 -21.40
N ASN A 248 4.83 -12.03 -20.70
CA ASN A 248 4.80 -13.39 -21.29
C ASN A 248 3.38 -13.89 -21.45
#